data_8116c78503c5322e438fffc24f7b08b5
#
_entry.id   8116c78503c5322e438fffc24f7b08b5
#
_cell.length_a   1.000
_cell.length_b   1.000
_cell.length_c   1.000
_cell.angle_alpha   90.00
_cell.angle_beta   90.00
_cell.angle_gamma   90.00
#
_symmetry.space_group_name_H-M   'P 1'
#
loop_
_entity.id
_entity.type
_entity.pdbx_description
1 polymer ?
#
loop_
_entity_poly.entity_id
_entity_poly.type
_entity_poly.pdbx_seq_one_letter_code
_entity_poly.pdbx_strand_id
1 'polypeptide(L)'
;MKKLALIFIAIVSFSCAQQEKEATSTEFSKDTQTEFGLTEAELYDKVLGMLVGSSIGDAMGAPTEMWTREAIQLEYGFVEGLDSMVREVSPEGIWKANLPAGGTTDDTRWKSLAVDFLLSHKVESLEPKDFASHILKT
;
A
#
# COMPACT_ATOMS: atom_id res chain seq x y z
N MET A 1 -47.82 -43.96 32.01
CA MET A 1 -46.71 -43.26 32.64
C MET A 1 -45.79 -42.82 31.51
N LYS A 2 -45.95 -41.57 31.06
CA LYS A 2 -45.22 -40.99 29.91
C LYS A 2 -44.03 -40.18 30.48
N LYS A 3 -42.80 -40.62 30.21
CA LYS A 3 -41.59 -39.88 30.59
C LYS A 3 -41.35 -38.75 29.55
N LEU A 4 -41.44 -37.54 30.03
CA LEU A 4 -41.15 -36.31 29.28
C LEU A 4 -39.63 -36.12 29.25
N ALA A 5 -38.99 -36.25 28.09
CA ALA A 5 -37.58 -35.95 27.91
C ALA A 5 -37.43 -34.46 27.56
N LEU A 6 -36.88 -33.70 28.45
CA LEU A 6 -36.49 -32.32 28.26
C LEU A 6 -35.17 -32.30 27.50
N ILE A 7 -35.21 -31.87 26.23
CA ILE A 7 -34.03 -31.60 25.43
C ILE A 7 -33.59 -30.17 25.75
N PHE A 8 -32.48 -30.03 26.43
CA PHE A 8 -31.76 -28.77 26.60
C PHE A 8 -31.00 -28.47 25.32
N ILE A 9 -31.48 -27.52 24.56
CA ILE A 9 -30.72 -26.94 23.42
C ILE A 9 -29.76 -25.89 24.01
N ALA A 10 -28.49 -26.27 24.12
CA ALA A 10 -27.43 -25.33 24.43
C ALA A 10 -27.14 -24.50 23.18
N ILE A 11 -27.58 -23.26 23.17
CA ILE A 11 -27.21 -22.27 22.16
C ILE A 11 -25.77 -21.84 22.50
N VAL A 12 -24.81 -22.39 21.78
CA VAL A 12 -23.43 -21.90 21.84
C VAL A 12 -23.39 -20.62 20.99
N SER A 13 -23.50 -19.48 21.67
CA SER A 13 -23.23 -18.19 21.08
C SER A 13 -21.72 -18.11 20.79
N PHE A 14 -21.36 -18.32 19.52
CA PHE A 14 -20.01 -18.09 19.04
C PHE A 14 -19.83 -16.57 18.94
N SER A 15 -19.37 -15.96 20.03
CA SER A 15 -18.93 -14.57 20.04
C SER A 15 -17.63 -14.49 19.27
N CYS A 16 -17.72 -14.04 18.03
CA CYS A 16 -16.56 -13.65 17.23
C CYS A 16 -16.00 -12.37 17.87
N ALA A 17 -15.06 -12.53 18.80
CA ALA A 17 -14.28 -11.41 19.30
C ALA A 17 -13.41 -10.94 18.14
N GLN A 18 -13.86 -9.90 17.44
CA GLN A 18 -13.00 -9.09 16.61
C GLN A 18 -11.97 -8.44 17.54
N GLN A 19 -10.78 -8.98 17.49
CA GLN A 19 -9.62 -8.36 18.08
C GLN A 19 -9.30 -7.16 17.19
N GLU A 20 -9.92 -6.01 17.49
CA GLU A 20 -9.44 -4.73 17.02
C GLU A 20 -7.99 -4.62 17.50
N LYS A 21 -7.05 -4.76 16.58
CA LYS A 21 -5.69 -4.30 16.82
C LYS A 21 -5.82 -2.80 17.07
N GLU A 22 -5.71 -2.43 18.33
CA GLU A 22 -5.50 -1.05 18.73
C GLU A 22 -4.35 -0.51 17.88
N ALA A 23 -4.69 0.33 16.91
CA ALA A 23 -3.71 1.14 16.23
C ALA A 23 -3.11 2.03 17.33
N THR A 24 -1.88 1.73 17.72
CA THR A 24 -1.12 2.56 18.64
C THR A 24 -1.10 3.95 18.03
N SER A 25 -1.94 4.84 18.57
CA SER A 25 -1.89 6.26 18.22
C SER A 25 -0.55 6.78 18.72
N THR A 26 0.39 6.94 17.81
CA THR A 26 1.65 7.60 18.10
C THR A 26 1.29 9.07 18.39
N GLU A 27 1.30 9.44 19.66
CA GLU A 27 1.17 10.86 20.05
C GLU A 27 2.45 11.60 19.61
N PHE A 28 2.35 12.34 18.53
CA PHE A 28 3.43 13.22 18.08
C PHE A 28 3.55 14.45 18.96
N SER A 29 4.77 14.79 19.36
CA SER A 29 5.04 16.03 20.10
C SER A 29 4.70 17.25 19.23
N LYS A 30 3.82 18.12 19.74
CA LYS A 30 3.43 19.36 19.05
C LYS A 30 4.51 20.46 19.13
N ASP A 31 5.46 20.33 20.04
CA ASP A 31 6.43 21.39 20.35
C ASP A 31 7.86 21.09 19.88
N THR A 32 8.15 19.86 19.47
CA THR A 32 9.48 19.50 18.97
C THR A 32 9.56 19.83 17.50
N GLN A 33 10.38 20.81 17.13
CA GLN A 33 10.67 21.10 15.73
C GLN A 33 11.79 20.16 15.22
N THR A 34 11.58 19.64 14.01
CA THR A 34 12.62 18.92 13.28
C THR A 34 13.69 19.88 12.75
N GLU A 35 14.80 19.38 12.27
CA GLU A 35 15.84 20.19 11.62
C GLU A 35 15.33 21.01 10.40
N PHE A 36 14.17 20.61 9.84
CA PHE A 36 13.50 21.30 8.73
C PHE A 36 12.52 22.39 9.21
N GLY A 37 12.43 22.68 10.51
CA GLY A 37 11.52 23.67 11.08
C GLY A 37 10.05 23.26 11.06
N LEU A 38 9.75 21.97 10.88
CA LEU A 38 8.42 21.39 10.94
C LEU A 38 8.22 20.70 12.30
N THR A 39 7.00 20.69 12.80
CA THR A 39 6.64 19.78 13.89
C THR A 39 6.62 18.32 13.39
N GLU A 40 6.74 17.36 14.29
CA GLU A 40 6.66 15.94 13.94
C GLU A 40 5.33 15.60 13.25
N ALA A 41 4.23 16.18 13.70
CA ALA A 41 2.92 15.99 13.08
C ALA A 41 2.86 16.53 11.65
N GLU A 42 3.42 17.72 11.40
CA GLU A 42 3.48 18.30 10.05
C GLU A 42 4.40 17.48 9.13
N LEU A 43 5.52 16.98 9.65
CA LEU A 43 6.40 16.10 8.89
C LEU A 43 5.70 14.79 8.55
N TYR A 44 5.03 14.18 9.52
CA TYR A 44 4.26 12.95 9.30
C TYR A 44 3.19 13.14 8.22
N ASP A 45 2.38 14.19 8.30
CA ASP A 45 1.34 14.47 7.30
C ASP A 45 1.90 14.66 5.90
N LYS A 46 3.05 15.35 5.79
CA LYS A 46 3.73 15.54 4.50
C LYS A 46 4.26 14.23 3.92
N VAL A 47 4.91 13.40 4.75
CA VAL A 47 5.44 12.10 4.33
C VAL A 47 4.30 11.15 3.95
N LEU A 48 3.25 11.08 4.76
CA LEU A 48 2.06 10.28 4.48
C LEU A 48 1.39 10.73 3.17
N GLY A 49 1.19 12.05 3.01
CA GLY A 49 0.62 12.62 1.79
C GLY A 49 1.45 12.31 0.55
N MET A 50 2.76 12.35 0.65
CA MET A 50 3.68 11.98 -0.44
C MET A 50 3.55 10.49 -0.80
N LEU A 51 3.56 9.60 0.18
CA LEU A 51 3.48 8.15 -0.05
C LEU A 51 2.12 7.75 -0.64
N VAL A 52 1.03 8.26 -0.05
CA VAL A 52 -0.34 7.99 -0.53
C VAL A 52 -0.55 8.59 -1.92
N GLY A 53 -0.18 9.86 -2.12
CA GLY A 53 -0.31 10.53 -3.41
C GLY A 53 0.49 9.86 -4.51
N SER A 54 1.69 9.40 -4.19
CA SER A 54 2.54 8.64 -5.11
C SER A 54 1.92 7.29 -5.49
N SER A 55 1.31 6.58 -4.54
CA SER A 55 0.66 5.29 -4.82
C SER A 55 -0.63 5.46 -5.63
N ILE A 56 -1.39 6.53 -5.40
CA ILE A 56 -2.55 6.89 -6.21
C ILE A 56 -2.12 7.22 -7.64
N GLY A 57 -1.06 8.02 -7.78
CA GLY A 57 -0.51 8.39 -9.10
C GLY A 57 -0.03 7.18 -9.88
N ASP A 58 0.65 6.25 -9.24
CA ASP A 58 1.07 4.97 -9.82
C ASP A 58 -0.14 4.15 -10.30
N ALA A 59 -1.15 3.96 -9.44
CA ALA A 59 -2.36 3.22 -9.78
C ALA A 59 -3.19 3.88 -10.90
N MET A 60 -3.20 5.21 -10.99
CA MET A 60 -3.86 5.94 -12.09
C MET A 60 -3.06 5.88 -13.38
N GLY A 61 -1.73 5.84 -13.29
CA GLY A 61 -0.84 5.76 -14.44
C GLY A 61 -0.70 4.36 -15.03
N ALA A 62 -0.87 3.32 -14.23
CA ALA A 62 -0.65 1.93 -14.62
C ALA A 62 -1.38 1.51 -15.91
N PRO A 63 -2.66 1.83 -16.13
CA PRO A 63 -3.37 1.43 -17.36
C PRO A 63 -2.75 1.97 -18.64
N THR A 64 -2.15 3.15 -18.57
CA THR A 64 -1.58 3.88 -19.72
C THR A 64 -0.05 3.84 -19.79
N GLU A 65 0.58 3.09 -18.89
CA GLU A 65 2.03 2.96 -18.85
C GLU A 65 2.57 2.45 -20.20
N MET A 66 3.63 3.07 -20.71
CA MET A 66 4.24 2.84 -22.05
C MET A 66 3.37 3.23 -23.25
N TRP A 67 2.20 3.87 -23.03
CA TRP A 67 1.40 4.39 -24.13
C TRP A 67 1.95 5.72 -24.62
N THR A 68 1.70 6.02 -25.92
CA THR A 68 1.98 7.36 -26.44
C THR A 68 0.93 8.35 -25.91
N ARG A 69 1.32 9.63 -25.85
CA ARG A 69 0.39 10.69 -25.46
C ARG A 69 -0.86 10.72 -26.35
N GLU A 70 -0.68 10.49 -27.66
CA GLU A 70 -1.77 10.47 -28.63
C GLU A 70 -2.74 9.32 -28.36
N ALA A 71 -2.24 8.13 -28.00
CA ALA A 71 -3.06 6.99 -27.65
C ALA A 71 -3.86 7.26 -26.36
N ILE A 72 -3.23 7.84 -25.34
CA ILE A 72 -3.90 8.24 -24.11
C ILE A 72 -5.00 9.28 -24.39
N GLN A 73 -4.68 10.28 -25.22
CA GLN A 73 -5.64 11.33 -25.59
C GLN A 73 -6.83 10.77 -26.35
N LEU A 74 -6.61 9.76 -27.20
CA LEU A 74 -7.68 9.13 -28.00
C LEU A 74 -8.60 8.27 -27.15
N GLU A 75 -8.04 7.49 -26.20
CA GLU A 75 -8.79 6.53 -25.40
C GLU A 75 -9.45 7.17 -24.17
N TYR A 76 -8.72 8.01 -23.45
CA TYR A 76 -9.17 8.61 -22.19
C TYR A 76 -9.51 10.10 -22.32
N GLY A 77 -8.90 10.82 -23.27
CA GLY A 77 -8.88 12.28 -23.26
C GLY A 77 -8.09 12.80 -22.07
N PHE A 78 -8.62 12.60 -20.85
CA PHE A 78 -7.97 12.88 -19.59
C PHE A 78 -8.23 11.72 -18.61
N VAL A 79 -7.21 11.27 -17.91
CA VAL A 79 -7.35 10.17 -16.91
C VAL A 79 -7.93 10.75 -15.62
N GLU A 80 -9.20 10.50 -15.36
CA GLU A 80 -9.93 11.05 -14.21
C GLU A 80 -10.12 10.04 -13.07
N GLY A 81 -9.79 8.77 -13.28
CA GLY A 81 -10.07 7.71 -12.30
C GLY A 81 -9.14 6.53 -12.43
N LEU A 82 -9.41 5.56 -11.58
CA LEU A 82 -8.70 4.29 -11.56
C LEU A 82 -9.32 3.33 -12.59
N ASP A 83 -8.48 2.69 -13.38
CA ASP A 83 -8.88 1.66 -14.32
C ASP A 83 -7.97 0.43 -14.20
N SER A 84 -8.40 -0.68 -14.80
CA SER A 84 -7.61 -1.90 -14.82
C SER A 84 -6.53 -1.82 -15.89
N MET A 85 -5.32 -2.23 -15.53
CA MET A 85 -4.26 -2.43 -16.50
C MET A 85 -4.41 -3.80 -17.15
N VAL A 86 -4.69 -3.84 -18.46
CA VAL A 86 -4.76 -5.07 -19.24
C VAL A 86 -3.71 -5.00 -20.33
N ARG A 87 -2.71 -5.88 -20.26
CA ARG A 87 -1.67 -5.99 -21.28
C ARG A 87 -1.74 -7.34 -21.95
N GLU A 88 -1.86 -7.33 -23.26
CA GLU A 88 -1.65 -8.52 -24.05
C GLU A 88 -0.17 -8.90 -24.07
N VAL A 89 0.11 -10.20 -24.17
CA VAL A 89 1.48 -10.69 -24.32
C VAL A 89 2.01 -10.18 -25.66
N SER A 90 2.99 -9.29 -25.64
CA SER A 90 3.65 -8.84 -26.85
C SER A 90 4.51 -9.96 -27.44
N PRO A 91 4.85 -9.88 -28.76
CA PRO A 91 5.80 -10.85 -29.37
C PRO A 91 7.16 -10.89 -28.67
N GLU A 92 7.54 -9.82 -27.97
CA GLU A 92 8.74 -9.75 -27.16
C GLU A 92 8.63 -10.58 -25.85
N GLY A 93 7.42 -11.03 -25.51
CA GLY A 93 7.16 -12.07 -24.50
C GLY A 93 7.35 -11.66 -23.03
N ILE A 94 7.53 -10.39 -22.74
CA ILE A 94 8.11 -9.97 -21.47
C ILE A 94 7.07 -9.62 -20.41
N TRP A 95 5.83 -9.22 -20.77
CA TRP A 95 4.92 -8.66 -19.79
C TRP A 95 3.49 -9.23 -19.89
N LYS A 96 3.16 -10.09 -18.96
CA LYS A 96 1.77 -10.40 -18.62
C LYS A 96 1.49 -9.80 -17.26
N ALA A 97 1.24 -8.51 -17.22
CA ALA A 97 0.88 -7.84 -15.98
C ALA A 97 -0.54 -7.27 -16.12
N ASN A 98 -1.53 -8.03 -15.64
CA ASN A 98 -2.88 -7.52 -15.48
C ASN A 98 -3.06 -7.10 -14.04
N LEU A 99 -3.45 -5.85 -13.82
CA LEU A 99 -3.75 -5.30 -12.52
C LEU A 99 -5.22 -4.89 -12.48
N PRO A 100 -5.93 -5.12 -11.37
CA PRO A 100 -7.26 -4.58 -11.18
C PRO A 100 -7.20 -3.05 -11.08
N ALA A 101 -8.32 -2.38 -11.25
CA ALA A 101 -8.43 -0.95 -10.99
C ALA A 101 -7.93 -0.62 -9.58
N GLY A 102 -7.01 0.34 -9.48
CA GLY A 102 -6.31 0.67 -8.22
C GLY A 102 -5.12 -0.22 -7.88
N GLY A 103 -4.80 -1.20 -8.72
CA GLY A 103 -3.55 -1.95 -8.60
C GLY A 103 -2.34 -1.06 -8.88
N THR A 104 -1.28 -1.23 -8.10
CA THR A 104 -0.03 -0.48 -8.23
C THR A 104 1.06 -1.29 -8.92
N THR A 105 1.99 -0.61 -9.55
CA THR A 105 3.12 -1.22 -10.26
C THR A 105 4.32 -1.47 -9.34
N ASP A 106 5.47 -1.71 -9.91
CA ASP A 106 6.74 -1.80 -9.18
C ASP A 106 7.18 -0.47 -8.56
N ASP A 107 6.72 0.65 -9.07
CA ASP A 107 7.01 1.98 -8.49
C ASP A 107 6.57 2.07 -7.02
N THR A 108 5.36 1.64 -6.69
CA THR A 108 4.89 1.58 -5.31
C THR A 108 5.61 0.50 -4.51
N ARG A 109 5.90 -0.66 -5.11
CA ARG A 109 6.63 -1.74 -4.45
C ARG A 109 8.05 -1.33 -4.07
N TRP A 110 8.77 -0.65 -4.96
CA TRP A 110 10.10 -0.14 -4.66
C TRP A 110 10.10 0.90 -3.55
N LYS A 111 9.11 1.80 -3.53
CA LYS A 111 8.93 2.77 -2.44
C LYS A 111 8.65 2.08 -1.11
N SER A 112 7.75 1.09 -1.10
CA SER A 112 7.46 0.30 0.10
C SER A 112 8.70 -0.41 0.64
N LEU A 113 9.48 -1.04 -0.24
CA LEU A 113 10.72 -1.71 0.12
C LEU A 113 11.76 -0.73 0.70
N ALA A 114 11.88 0.47 0.10
CA ALA A 114 12.77 1.50 0.61
C ALA A 114 12.35 2.01 1.98
N VAL A 115 11.05 2.22 2.21
CA VAL A 115 10.52 2.62 3.52
C VAL A 115 10.79 1.54 4.56
N ASP A 116 10.53 0.27 4.25
CA ASP A 116 10.79 -0.85 5.15
C ASP A 116 12.27 -0.96 5.52
N PHE A 117 13.15 -0.78 4.53
CA PHE A 117 14.59 -0.71 4.76
C PHE A 117 14.97 0.42 5.72
N LEU A 118 14.46 1.62 5.49
CA LEU A 118 14.76 2.79 6.33
C LEU A 118 14.24 2.63 7.76
N LEU A 119 13.07 2.00 7.93
CA LEU A 119 12.51 1.72 9.25
C LEU A 119 13.26 0.64 10.02
N SER A 120 13.94 -0.26 9.31
CA SER A 120 14.68 -1.38 9.92
C SER A 120 16.16 -1.09 10.16
N HIS A 121 16.68 0.07 9.72
CA HIS A 121 18.09 0.45 9.81
C HIS A 121 18.27 1.84 10.43
N LYS A 122 19.45 2.07 11.01
CA LYS A 122 19.83 3.40 11.49
C LYS A 122 20.30 4.24 10.32
N VAL A 123 19.64 5.38 10.10
CA VAL A 123 19.89 6.26 8.94
C VAL A 123 21.35 6.76 8.90
N GLU A 124 21.99 6.99 10.07
CA GLU A 124 23.34 7.52 10.20
C GLU A 124 24.44 6.54 9.72
N SER A 125 24.08 5.28 9.52
CA SER A 125 25.03 4.21 9.14
C SER A 125 24.62 3.43 7.89
N LEU A 126 23.81 4.03 7.02
CA LEU A 126 23.34 3.35 5.80
C LEU A 126 24.47 3.20 4.79
N GLU A 127 24.65 1.96 4.33
CA GLU A 127 25.57 1.61 3.26
C GLU A 127 24.77 0.98 2.09
N PRO A 128 25.15 1.25 0.82
CA PRO A 128 24.46 0.68 -0.34
C PRO A 128 24.33 -0.86 -0.29
N LYS A 129 25.32 -1.54 0.26
CA LYS A 129 25.33 -3.01 0.43
C LYS A 129 24.23 -3.50 1.37
N ASP A 130 23.80 -2.68 2.34
CA ASP A 130 22.77 -3.05 3.31
C ASP A 130 21.40 -3.06 2.63
N PHE A 131 21.15 -2.07 1.77
CA PHE A 131 19.94 -2.06 0.94
C PHE A 131 19.91 -3.23 -0.04
N ALA A 132 21.03 -3.52 -0.72
CA ALA A 132 21.11 -4.70 -1.60
C ALA A 132 20.84 -6.00 -0.83
N SER A 133 21.39 -6.12 0.39
CA SER A 133 21.13 -7.28 1.26
C SER A 133 19.70 -7.37 1.74
N HIS A 134 19.04 -6.25 1.97
CA HIS A 134 17.62 -6.19 2.33
C HIS A 134 16.74 -6.70 1.19
N ILE A 135 16.98 -6.22 -0.04
CA ILE A 135 16.27 -6.69 -1.25
C ILE A 135 16.35 -8.20 -1.41
N LEU A 136 17.52 -8.80 -1.17
CA LEU A 136 17.73 -10.24 -1.34
C LEU A 136 17.05 -11.10 -0.27
N LYS A 137 16.54 -10.50 0.81
CA LYS A 137 15.87 -11.21 1.92
C LYS A 137 14.35 -11.08 1.88
N THR A 138 13.82 -10.14 1.08
CA THR A 138 12.41 -9.86 0.92
C THR A 138 11.84 -10.64 -0.26
#